data_eba426d30262157b0d8b28f86a859061
#
_entry.id   eba426d30262157b0d8b28f86a859061
#
_cell.length_a   1.000
_cell.length_b   1.000
_cell.length_c   1.000
_cell.angle_alpha   90.00
_cell.angle_beta   90.00
_cell.angle_gamma   90.00
#
_symmetry.space_group_name_H-M   'P 1'
#
loop_
_entity.id
_entity.type
_entity.pdbx_description
1 polymer ?
#
loop_
_entity_poly.entity_id
_entity_poly.type
_entity_poly.pdbx_seq_one_letter_code
_entity_poly.pdbx_strand_id
1 'polypeptide(L)'
;MAGYLSSLSFLDLAGRLPASVAQGLFWGIMALGVYITFRILDIADLTVDGTFATGGAVSAVLIMKGVNPWLAVLVALVVGLLSGGQRQALTLLMATLIKPKVLLLDEHTAALDPNTAEKVLKATDRIVEEGKLTTIMVTHNMRDAIAHGNHLIMMNDGKVVLDIKGEEKKKLTVEKLLHQFEVVSGEEFASDTAILG
;
A
#
# COMPACT_ATOMS: atom_id res chain seq x y z
N MET A 1 17.27 -25.05 -24.70
CA MET A 1 16.70 -23.86 -25.34
C MET A 1 16.21 -24.11 -26.78
N ALA A 2 16.91 -24.90 -27.60
CA ALA A 2 16.50 -25.16 -28.99
C ALA A 2 15.16 -25.91 -29.13
N GLY A 3 14.76 -26.78 -28.21
CA GLY A 3 13.50 -27.54 -28.28
C GLY A 3 12.22 -26.72 -28.02
N TYR A 4 12.32 -25.56 -27.39
CA TYR A 4 11.17 -24.69 -27.13
C TYR A 4 10.78 -23.83 -28.35
N LEU A 5 11.74 -23.50 -29.19
CA LEU A 5 11.52 -22.69 -30.38
C LEU A 5 10.93 -23.51 -31.54
N SER A 6 11.16 -24.83 -31.59
CA SER A 6 10.64 -25.71 -32.64
C SER A 6 9.17 -26.10 -32.43
N SER A 7 8.56 -25.83 -31.27
CA SER A 7 7.16 -26.09 -30.95
C SER A 7 6.23 -24.91 -31.21
N LEU A 8 6.76 -23.73 -31.52
CA LEU A 8 5.98 -22.52 -31.80
C LEU A 8 5.42 -22.56 -33.21
N SER A 9 4.16 -22.89 -33.36
CA SER A 9 3.46 -22.78 -34.63
C SER A 9 3.12 -21.32 -34.93
N PHE A 10 3.23 -20.93 -36.22
CA PHE A 10 2.85 -19.58 -36.68
C PHE A 10 1.38 -19.25 -36.32
N LEU A 11 0.50 -20.24 -36.32
CA LEU A 11 -0.92 -20.11 -35.91
C LEU A 11 -1.06 -19.81 -34.44
N ASP A 12 -0.24 -20.39 -33.57
CA ASP A 12 -0.25 -20.12 -32.14
C ASP A 12 0.23 -18.69 -31.82
N LEU A 13 1.24 -18.21 -32.58
CA LEU A 13 1.70 -16.83 -32.51
C LEU A 13 0.61 -15.85 -32.95
N ALA A 14 -0.02 -16.11 -34.10
CA ALA A 14 -1.11 -15.29 -34.61
C ALA A 14 -2.32 -15.25 -33.67
N GLY A 15 -2.63 -16.36 -33.02
CA GLY A 15 -3.71 -16.44 -32.01
C GLY A 15 -3.46 -15.62 -30.74
N ARG A 16 -2.18 -15.36 -30.41
CA ARG A 16 -1.80 -14.54 -29.25
C ARG A 16 -1.68 -13.04 -29.55
N LEU A 17 -1.61 -12.66 -30.81
CA LEU A 17 -1.47 -11.27 -31.24
C LEU A 17 -2.57 -10.34 -30.66
N PRO A 18 -3.88 -10.67 -30.69
CA PRO A 18 -4.91 -9.80 -30.16
C PRO A 18 -4.73 -9.51 -28.67
N ALA A 19 -4.37 -10.52 -27.87
CA ALA A 19 -4.11 -10.37 -26.45
C ALA A 19 -2.86 -9.49 -26.18
N SER A 20 -1.80 -9.68 -26.96
CA SER A 20 -0.57 -8.88 -26.84
C SER A 20 -0.79 -7.41 -27.24
N VAL A 21 -1.58 -7.16 -28.29
CA VAL A 21 -1.97 -5.82 -28.71
C VAL A 21 -2.83 -5.15 -27.63
N ALA A 22 -3.82 -5.86 -27.09
CA ALA A 22 -4.66 -5.33 -26.00
C ALA A 22 -3.81 -4.96 -24.78
N GLN A 23 -2.86 -5.81 -24.42
CA GLN A 23 -1.94 -5.54 -23.31
C GLN A 23 -1.00 -4.39 -23.59
N GLY A 24 -0.49 -4.27 -24.83
CA GLY A 24 0.33 -3.14 -25.27
C GLY A 24 -0.43 -1.80 -25.25
N LEU A 25 -1.68 -1.78 -25.69
CA LEU A 25 -2.56 -0.60 -25.61
C LEU A 25 -2.81 -0.19 -24.17
N PHE A 26 -3.06 -1.16 -23.31
CA PHE A 26 -3.24 -0.95 -21.88
C PHE A 26 -2.04 -0.26 -21.22
N TRP A 27 -0.83 -0.79 -21.41
CA TRP A 27 0.40 -0.18 -20.91
C TRP A 27 0.69 1.17 -21.57
N GLY A 28 0.31 1.33 -22.84
CA GLY A 28 0.43 2.59 -23.58
C GLY A 28 -0.43 3.70 -22.98
N ILE A 29 -1.66 3.41 -22.59
CA ILE A 29 -2.56 4.38 -21.94
C ILE A 29 -1.99 4.78 -20.57
N MET A 30 -1.47 3.82 -19.79
CA MET A 30 -0.85 4.08 -18.51
C MET A 30 0.41 4.96 -18.66
N ALA A 31 1.27 4.63 -19.61
CA ALA A 31 2.46 5.42 -19.92
C ALA A 31 2.12 6.85 -20.37
N LEU A 32 1.04 7.01 -21.15
CA LEU A 32 0.54 8.33 -21.54
C LEU A 32 0.04 9.13 -20.33
N GLY A 33 -0.67 8.50 -19.38
CA GLY A 33 -1.09 9.12 -18.13
C GLY A 33 0.11 9.63 -17.32
N VAL A 34 1.11 8.78 -17.14
CA VAL A 34 2.37 9.15 -16.45
C VAL A 34 3.09 10.29 -17.20
N TYR A 35 3.16 10.23 -18.53
CA TYR A 35 3.77 11.29 -19.33
C TYR A 35 3.05 12.64 -19.17
N ILE A 36 1.73 12.65 -19.14
CA ILE A 36 0.93 13.86 -18.94
C ILE A 36 1.19 14.46 -17.57
N THR A 37 1.17 13.66 -16.50
CA THR A 37 1.41 14.13 -15.13
C THR A 37 2.84 14.67 -14.96
N PHE A 38 3.85 13.92 -15.38
CA PHE A 38 5.24 14.34 -15.20
C PHE A 38 5.71 15.43 -16.15
N ARG A 39 5.27 15.41 -17.42
CA ARG A 39 5.83 16.28 -18.44
C ARG A 39 4.99 17.51 -18.74
N ILE A 40 3.68 17.41 -18.60
CA ILE A 40 2.75 18.50 -18.94
C ILE A 40 2.28 19.23 -17.69
N LEU A 41 1.93 18.51 -16.62
CA LEU A 41 1.44 19.10 -15.38
C LEU A 41 2.55 19.40 -14.36
N ASP A 42 3.78 18.92 -14.60
CA ASP A 42 4.93 19.06 -13.70
C ASP A 42 4.64 18.61 -12.25
N ILE A 43 3.77 17.61 -12.12
CA ILE A 43 3.38 17.01 -10.84
C ILE A 43 3.98 15.60 -10.79
N ALA A 44 4.88 15.37 -9.83
CA ALA A 44 5.43 14.05 -9.55
C ALA A 44 4.36 13.19 -8.83
N ASP A 45 3.29 12.84 -9.53
CA ASP A 45 2.22 12.00 -8.98
C ASP A 45 2.50 10.52 -9.25
N LEU A 46 3.09 9.85 -8.28
CA LEU A 46 3.28 8.39 -8.26
C LEU A 46 1.99 7.63 -7.90
N THR A 47 0.89 8.33 -7.64
CA THR A 47 -0.40 7.71 -7.25
C THR A 47 -1.11 7.02 -8.41
N VAL A 48 -0.65 7.20 -9.65
CA VAL A 48 -1.22 6.55 -10.86
C VAL A 48 -1.24 5.04 -10.70
N ASP A 49 -0.15 4.43 -10.21
CA ASP A 49 -0.05 2.98 -10.00
C ASP A 49 -1.09 2.50 -8.97
N GLY A 50 -1.24 3.22 -7.86
CA GLY A 50 -2.24 2.90 -6.83
C GLY A 50 -3.67 3.06 -7.31
N THR A 51 -3.96 4.09 -8.11
CA THR A 51 -5.29 4.36 -8.70
C THR A 51 -5.70 3.22 -9.63
N PHE A 52 -4.76 2.80 -10.47
CA PHE A 52 -4.98 1.76 -11.46
C PHE A 52 -5.20 0.39 -10.79
N ALA A 53 -4.35 0.01 -9.84
CA ALA A 53 -4.46 -1.24 -9.10
C ALA A 53 -5.80 -1.30 -8.33
N THR A 54 -6.20 -0.21 -7.67
CA THR A 54 -7.47 -0.13 -6.92
C THR A 54 -8.67 -0.25 -7.85
N GLY A 55 -8.69 0.48 -8.98
CA GLY A 55 -9.74 0.40 -9.98
C GLY A 55 -9.87 -1.01 -10.57
N GLY A 56 -8.75 -1.65 -10.91
CA GLY A 56 -8.71 -3.02 -11.39
C GLY A 56 -9.26 -4.02 -10.38
N ALA A 57 -8.85 -3.91 -9.11
CA ALA A 57 -9.34 -4.77 -8.04
C ALA A 57 -10.85 -4.64 -7.81
N VAL A 58 -11.37 -3.40 -7.80
CA VAL A 58 -12.81 -3.14 -7.66
C VAL A 58 -13.58 -3.73 -8.83
N SER A 59 -13.11 -3.52 -10.07
CA SER A 59 -13.74 -4.11 -11.26
C SER A 59 -13.80 -5.63 -11.17
N ALA A 60 -12.68 -6.26 -10.82
CA ALA A 60 -12.59 -7.71 -10.69
C ALA A 60 -13.57 -8.26 -9.65
N VAL A 61 -13.61 -7.66 -8.45
CA VAL A 61 -14.54 -8.08 -7.38
C VAL A 61 -16.00 -7.93 -7.80
N LEU A 62 -16.36 -6.83 -8.47
CA LEU A 62 -17.72 -6.60 -8.95
C LEU A 62 -18.13 -7.62 -10.01
N ILE A 63 -17.26 -7.91 -10.97
CA ILE A 63 -17.50 -8.91 -12.02
C ILE A 63 -17.64 -10.31 -11.40
N MET A 64 -16.81 -10.67 -10.43
CA MET A 64 -16.91 -11.93 -9.69
C MET A 64 -18.25 -12.06 -8.93
N LYS A 65 -18.82 -10.93 -8.48
CA LYS A 65 -20.16 -10.89 -7.86
C LYS A 65 -21.32 -10.86 -8.88
N GLY A 66 -21.05 -11.01 -10.16
CA GLY A 66 -22.04 -11.04 -11.23
C GLY A 66 -22.54 -9.67 -11.69
N VAL A 67 -21.87 -8.59 -11.31
CA VAL A 67 -22.20 -7.24 -11.80
C VAL A 67 -21.82 -7.13 -13.27
N ASN A 68 -22.64 -6.44 -14.05
CA ASN A 68 -22.36 -6.17 -15.47
C ASN A 68 -20.97 -5.53 -15.64
N PRO A 69 -20.10 -6.07 -16.54
CA PRO A 69 -18.73 -5.55 -16.72
C PRO A 69 -18.66 -4.06 -17.01
N TRP A 70 -19.58 -3.51 -17.79
CA TRP A 70 -19.61 -2.09 -18.09
C TRP A 70 -19.92 -1.22 -16.87
N LEU A 71 -20.81 -1.69 -16.00
CA LEU A 71 -21.10 -1.02 -14.73
C LEU A 71 -19.91 -1.14 -13.78
N ALA A 72 -19.23 -2.28 -13.75
CA ALA A 72 -18.02 -2.48 -12.96
C ALA A 72 -16.90 -1.51 -13.36
N VAL A 73 -16.71 -1.27 -14.67
CA VAL A 73 -15.74 -0.29 -15.19
C VAL A 73 -16.13 1.14 -14.81
N LEU A 74 -17.42 1.52 -14.89
CA LEU A 74 -17.88 2.83 -14.45
C LEU A 74 -17.63 3.06 -12.97
N VAL A 75 -17.92 2.08 -12.12
CA VAL A 75 -17.63 2.17 -10.68
C VAL A 75 -16.13 2.26 -10.43
N ALA A 76 -15.29 1.50 -11.14
CA ALA A 76 -13.85 1.59 -11.05
C ALA A 76 -13.31 2.98 -11.42
N LEU A 77 -13.89 3.61 -12.41
CA LEU A 77 -13.53 4.97 -12.83
C LEU A 77 -13.87 5.99 -11.72
N VAL A 78 -15.03 5.87 -11.10
CA VAL A 78 -15.40 6.72 -9.94
C VAL A 78 -14.44 6.48 -8.75
N VAL A 79 -14.09 5.22 -8.48
CA VAL A 79 -13.13 4.88 -7.43
C VAL A 79 -11.74 5.45 -7.74
N GLY A 80 -11.35 5.51 -9.01
CA GLY A 80 -10.12 6.15 -9.46
C GLY A 80 -10.03 7.65 -9.15
N LEU A 81 -11.17 8.32 -8.98
CA LEU A 81 -11.24 9.74 -8.62
C LEU A 81 -11.12 9.99 -7.10
N LEU A 82 -11.06 8.93 -6.27
CA LEU A 82 -10.91 9.08 -4.83
C LEU A 82 -9.53 9.67 -4.48
N SER A 83 -9.49 10.45 -3.40
CA SER A 83 -8.22 10.93 -2.84
C SER A 83 -7.35 9.76 -2.34
N GLY A 84 -6.04 10.00 -2.20
CA GLY A 84 -5.10 8.98 -1.70
C GLY A 84 -5.59 8.29 -0.42
N GLY A 85 -6.03 9.07 0.57
CA GLY A 85 -6.55 8.52 1.83
C GLY A 85 -7.86 7.74 1.68
N GLN A 86 -8.77 8.19 0.80
CA GLN A 86 -10.01 7.45 0.52
C GLN A 86 -9.71 6.12 -0.16
N ARG A 87 -8.75 6.08 -1.08
CA ARG A 87 -8.28 4.83 -1.71
C ARG A 87 -7.68 3.88 -0.68
N GLN A 88 -6.85 4.40 0.23
CA GLN A 88 -6.23 3.60 1.28
C GLN A 88 -7.28 3.01 2.23
N ALA A 89 -8.26 3.81 2.64
CA ALA A 89 -9.37 3.33 3.45
C ALA A 89 -10.21 2.26 2.72
N LEU A 90 -10.46 2.44 1.42
CA LEU A 90 -11.16 1.46 0.61
C LEU A 90 -10.37 0.16 0.48
N THR A 91 -9.06 0.24 0.24
CA THR A 91 -8.17 -0.94 0.17
C THR A 91 -8.19 -1.71 1.49
N LEU A 92 -8.12 -1.02 2.62
CA LEU A 92 -8.22 -1.62 3.94
C LEU A 92 -9.57 -2.32 4.15
N LEU A 93 -10.67 -1.66 3.79
CA LEU A 93 -12.01 -2.27 3.85
C LEU A 93 -12.10 -3.52 2.98
N MET A 94 -11.56 -3.49 1.76
CA MET A 94 -11.56 -4.64 0.86
C MET A 94 -10.74 -5.79 1.43
N ALA A 95 -9.57 -5.54 2.00
CA ALA A 95 -8.72 -6.54 2.64
C ALA A 95 -9.39 -7.21 3.86
N THR A 96 -10.35 -6.52 4.48
CA THR A 96 -11.04 -6.98 5.70
C THR A 96 -12.48 -7.44 5.48
N LEU A 97 -13.01 -7.34 4.24
CA LEU A 97 -14.35 -7.84 3.88
C LEU A 97 -14.54 -9.32 4.20
N ILE A 98 -13.50 -10.12 3.99
CA ILE A 98 -13.43 -11.51 4.46
C ILE A 98 -12.39 -11.49 5.57
N LYS A 99 -12.80 -11.77 6.80
CA LYS A 99 -11.94 -11.71 7.98
C LYS A 99 -10.62 -12.46 7.74
N PRO A 100 -9.49 -11.76 7.58
CA PRO A 100 -8.20 -12.41 7.37
C PRO A 100 -7.69 -13.01 8.68
N LYS A 101 -6.85 -14.04 8.59
CA LYS A 101 -6.14 -14.58 9.76
C LYS A 101 -5.09 -13.61 10.27
N VAL A 102 -4.41 -12.92 9.37
CA VAL A 102 -3.40 -11.89 9.65
C VAL A 102 -3.59 -10.75 8.65
N LEU A 103 -3.58 -9.53 9.13
CA LEU A 103 -3.56 -8.31 8.34
C LEU A 103 -2.15 -7.73 8.35
N LEU A 104 -1.56 -7.53 7.18
CA LEU A 104 -0.25 -6.90 7.01
C LEU A 104 -0.46 -5.50 6.44
N LEU A 105 0.09 -4.50 7.12
CA LEU A 105 0.03 -3.09 6.74
C LEU A 105 1.47 -2.59 6.61
N ASP A 106 1.89 -2.32 5.38
CA ASP A 106 3.23 -1.85 5.08
C ASP A 106 3.16 -0.38 4.66
N GLU A 107 3.66 0.50 5.52
CA GLU A 107 3.72 1.95 5.32
C GLU A 107 2.45 2.58 4.73
N HIS A 108 1.30 2.05 5.10
CA HIS A 108 0.01 2.35 4.45
C HIS A 108 -0.46 3.81 4.58
N THR A 109 0.25 4.66 5.32
CA THR A 109 -0.04 6.09 5.49
C THR A 109 1.09 7.01 5.03
N ALA A 110 2.23 6.46 4.59
CA ALA A 110 3.44 7.24 4.28
C ALA A 110 3.25 8.30 3.17
N ALA A 111 2.38 8.03 2.19
CA ALA A 111 2.12 8.93 1.06
C ALA A 111 0.96 9.91 1.31
N LEU A 112 0.44 10.00 2.55
CA LEU A 112 -0.71 10.83 2.89
C LEU A 112 -0.29 12.08 3.65
N ASP A 113 -1.06 13.16 3.49
CA ASP A 113 -0.92 14.31 4.35
C ASP A 113 -1.27 13.96 5.82
N PRO A 114 -0.71 14.66 6.82
CA PRO A 114 -0.84 14.30 8.24
C PRO A 114 -2.30 14.16 8.71
N ASN A 115 -3.20 15.04 8.27
CA ASN A 115 -4.61 15.00 8.65
C ASN A 115 -5.33 13.78 8.08
N THR A 116 -4.99 13.41 6.86
CA THR A 116 -5.57 12.23 6.18
C THR A 116 -4.97 10.95 6.74
N ALA A 117 -3.67 10.91 7.02
CA ALA A 117 -2.99 9.80 7.67
C ALA A 117 -3.63 9.46 9.02
N GLU A 118 -3.87 10.48 9.87
CA GLU A 118 -4.53 10.29 11.17
C GLU A 118 -5.94 9.68 11.03
N LYS A 119 -6.72 10.13 10.04
CA LYS A 119 -8.06 9.56 9.77
C LYS A 119 -7.99 8.10 9.33
N VAL A 120 -7.02 7.76 8.49
CA VAL A 120 -6.81 6.38 8.02
C VAL A 120 -6.35 5.51 9.17
N LEU A 121 -5.42 5.96 10.02
CA LEU A 121 -4.96 5.22 11.20
C LEU A 121 -6.10 4.97 12.19
N LYS A 122 -6.94 5.97 12.49
CA LYS A 122 -8.14 5.78 13.33
C LYS A 122 -9.12 4.77 12.73
N ALA A 123 -9.32 4.80 11.42
CA ALA A 123 -10.15 3.81 10.74
C ALA A 123 -9.53 2.40 10.83
N THR A 124 -8.21 2.30 10.69
CA THR A 124 -7.46 1.05 10.84
C THR A 124 -7.64 0.46 12.24
N ASP A 125 -7.41 1.25 13.29
CA ASP A 125 -7.59 0.81 14.67
C ASP A 125 -9.00 0.27 14.90
N ARG A 126 -10.01 1.02 14.47
CA ARG A 126 -11.40 0.60 14.60
C ARG A 126 -11.69 -0.73 13.92
N ILE A 127 -11.22 -0.91 12.67
CA ILE A 127 -11.42 -2.16 11.91
C ILE A 127 -10.70 -3.33 12.60
N VAL A 128 -9.49 -3.10 13.10
CA VAL A 128 -8.69 -4.10 13.81
C VAL A 128 -9.36 -4.52 15.11
N GLU A 129 -9.85 -3.56 15.92
CA GLU A 129 -10.51 -3.80 17.19
C GLU A 129 -11.86 -4.50 17.00
N GLU A 130 -12.74 -3.97 16.14
CA GLU A 130 -14.06 -4.56 15.86
C GLU A 130 -13.94 -5.96 15.26
N GLY A 131 -12.99 -6.15 14.35
CA GLY A 131 -12.70 -7.43 13.70
C GLY A 131 -11.92 -8.40 14.59
N LYS A 132 -11.33 -7.95 15.70
CA LYS A 132 -10.35 -8.71 16.51
C LYS A 132 -9.29 -9.34 15.61
N LEU A 133 -8.67 -8.52 14.77
CA LEU A 133 -7.71 -8.96 13.76
C LEU A 133 -6.31 -9.03 14.36
N THR A 134 -5.58 -10.09 14.05
CA THR A 134 -4.14 -10.12 14.25
C THR A 134 -3.50 -9.27 13.17
N THR A 135 -2.81 -8.18 13.57
CA THR A 135 -2.28 -7.19 12.63
C THR A 135 -0.80 -6.96 12.87
N ILE A 136 -0.04 -6.88 11.79
CA ILE A 136 1.35 -6.43 11.77
C ILE A 136 1.38 -5.15 10.94
N MET A 137 1.83 -4.04 11.55
CA MET A 137 1.99 -2.76 10.88
C MET A 137 3.48 -2.42 10.82
N VAL A 138 3.98 -2.14 9.63
CA VAL A 138 5.31 -1.60 9.39
C VAL A 138 5.18 -0.11 9.17
N THR A 139 5.99 0.68 9.86
CA THR A 139 6.05 2.14 9.72
C THR A 139 7.42 2.65 10.09
N HIS A 140 7.87 3.70 9.43
CA HIS A 140 9.06 4.45 9.81
C HIS A 140 8.72 5.64 10.73
N ASN A 141 7.43 5.95 10.93
CA ASN A 141 6.99 7.02 11.83
C ASN A 141 6.97 6.51 13.28
N MET A 142 7.86 7.03 14.12
CA MET A 142 7.99 6.60 15.52
C MET A 142 6.77 6.94 16.37
N ARG A 143 6.06 8.03 16.07
CA ARG A 143 4.82 8.40 16.78
C ARG A 143 3.73 7.36 16.54
N ASP A 144 3.55 6.96 15.28
CA ASP A 144 2.57 5.96 14.90
C ASP A 144 2.92 4.59 15.48
N ALA A 145 4.23 4.22 15.46
CA ALA A 145 4.70 2.98 16.04
C ALA A 145 4.41 2.90 17.56
N ILE A 146 4.52 4.01 18.29
CA ILE A 146 4.20 4.09 19.73
C ILE A 146 2.69 4.08 19.94
N ALA A 147 1.93 4.86 19.15
CA ALA A 147 0.50 5.09 19.36
C ALA A 147 -0.36 3.85 19.05
N HIS A 148 0.01 3.07 18.04
CA HIS A 148 -0.79 1.96 17.52
C HIS A 148 -0.25 0.59 17.94
N GLY A 149 -1.18 -0.38 18.11
CA GLY A 149 -0.85 -1.75 18.50
C GLY A 149 -0.38 -1.91 19.96
N ASN A 150 -0.21 -3.14 20.38
CA ASN A 150 0.16 -3.53 21.77
C ASN A 150 1.59 -4.04 21.92
N HIS A 151 2.30 -4.23 20.82
CA HIS A 151 3.67 -4.75 20.74
C HIS A 151 4.46 -3.94 19.73
N LEU A 152 5.63 -3.46 20.09
CA LEU A 152 6.54 -2.71 19.25
C LEU A 152 7.84 -3.49 19.09
N ILE A 153 8.23 -3.72 17.86
CA ILE A 153 9.50 -4.33 17.47
C ILE A 153 10.24 -3.31 16.61
N MET A 154 11.47 -2.97 16.99
CA MET A 154 12.35 -2.16 16.15
C MET A 154 13.43 -3.03 15.56
N MET A 155 13.69 -2.83 14.28
CA MET A 155 14.71 -3.58 13.53
C MET A 155 15.75 -2.64 12.95
N ASN A 156 17.02 -3.08 13.00
CA ASN A 156 18.14 -2.42 12.33
C ASN A 156 19.05 -3.49 11.73
N ASP A 157 19.48 -3.33 10.49
CA ASP A 157 20.34 -4.27 9.76
C ASP A 157 19.88 -5.75 9.84
N GLY A 158 18.56 -5.96 9.72
CA GLY A 158 17.97 -7.30 9.76
C GLY A 158 17.93 -7.95 11.15
N LYS A 159 18.27 -7.21 12.21
CA LYS A 159 18.25 -7.67 13.60
C LYS A 159 17.18 -6.93 14.40
N VAL A 160 16.55 -7.63 15.33
CA VAL A 160 15.68 -7.01 16.33
C VAL A 160 16.55 -6.30 17.35
N VAL A 161 16.41 -4.99 17.46
CA VAL A 161 17.17 -4.13 18.40
C VAL A 161 16.34 -3.71 19.60
N LEU A 162 15.01 -3.77 19.46
CA LEU A 162 14.07 -3.46 20.55
C LEU A 162 12.81 -4.34 20.41
N ASP A 163 12.36 -4.90 21.53
CA ASP A 163 11.11 -5.67 21.64
C ASP A 163 10.39 -5.26 22.92
N ILE A 164 9.30 -4.47 22.80
CA ILE A 164 8.56 -3.90 23.93
C ILE A 164 7.06 -4.20 23.81
N LYS A 165 6.42 -4.61 24.91
CA LYS A 165 5.02 -5.04 24.97
C LYS A 165 4.24 -4.38 26.10
N GLY A 166 2.94 -4.30 25.92
CA GLY A 166 1.98 -3.99 26.98
C GLY A 166 2.25 -2.66 27.70
N GLU A 167 2.35 -2.69 29.03
CA GLU A 167 2.47 -1.50 29.85
C GLU A 167 3.79 -0.73 29.67
N GLU A 168 4.86 -1.42 29.27
CA GLU A 168 6.13 -0.77 28.94
C GLU A 168 6.01 0.08 27.69
N LYS A 169 5.30 -0.43 26.66
CA LYS A 169 5.03 0.33 25.43
C LYS A 169 4.26 1.62 25.71
N LYS A 170 3.28 1.58 26.62
CA LYS A 170 2.47 2.76 26.99
C LYS A 170 3.29 3.88 27.64
N LYS A 171 4.45 3.57 28.22
CA LYS A 171 5.36 4.53 28.86
C LYS A 171 6.46 5.03 27.93
N LEU A 172 6.44 4.55 26.69
CA LEU A 172 7.45 4.90 25.70
C LEU A 172 7.17 6.32 25.17
N THR A 173 8.25 7.10 25.00
CA THR A 173 8.20 8.39 24.33
C THR A 173 9.09 8.33 23.09
N VAL A 174 8.84 9.23 22.14
CA VAL A 174 9.65 9.31 20.89
C VAL A 174 11.12 9.54 21.23
N GLU A 175 11.42 10.41 22.21
CA GLU A 175 12.78 10.70 22.66
C GLU A 175 13.51 9.46 23.21
N LYS A 176 12.80 8.63 24.01
CA LYS A 176 13.37 7.37 24.51
C LYS A 176 13.61 6.38 23.39
N LEU A 177 12.72 6.32 22.41
CA LEU A 177 12.84 5.43 21.27
C LEU A 177 14.02 5.83 20.39
N LEU A 178 14.17 7.13 20.11
CA LEU A 178 15.31 7.69 19.39
C LEU A 178 16.62 7.39 20.10
N HIS A 179 16.71 7.69 21.40
CA HIS A 179 17.92 7.43 22.17
C HIS A 179 18.32 5.94 22.17
N GLN A 180 17.33 5.03 22.24
CA GLN A 180 17.63 3.60 22.15
C GLN A 180 18.12 3.20 20.74
N PHE A 181 17.58 3.83 19.71
CA PHE A 181 18.04 3.61 18.34
C PHE A 181 19.48 4.11 18.14
N GLU A 182 19.82 5.31 18.61
CA GLU A 182 21.18 5.87 18.56
C GLU A 182 22.21 4.99 19.26
N VAL A 183 21.88 4.49 20.45
CA VAL A 183 22.77 3.61 21.22
C VAL A 183 23.06 2.30 20.47
N VAL A 184 22.09 1.80 19.70
CA VAL A 184 22.24 0.50 19.01
C VAL A 184 22.83 0.67 17.62
N SER A 185 22.47 1.74 16.89
CA SER A 185 22.98 2.01 15.54
C SER A 185 24.40 2.57 15.52
N GLY A 186 24.86 3.16 16.63
CA GLY A 186 26.15 3.84 16.70
C GLY A 186 26.22 5.14 15.90
N GLU A 187 25.10 5.62 15.36
CA GLU A 187 24.97 6.87 14.62
C GLU A 187 24.22 7.90 15.47
N GLU A 188 24.82 9.10 15.64
CA GLU A 188 24.10 10.27 16.14
C GLU A 188 23.08 10.70 15.06
N PHE A 189 21.81 10.36 15.26
CA PHE A 189 20.75 10.95 14.43
C PHE A 189 20.61 12.43 14.80
N ALA A 190 21.13 13.31 13.95
CA ALA A 190 20.74 14.71 13.97
C ALA A 190 19.21 14.80 13.99
N SER A 191 18.67 15.62 14.88
CA SER A 191 17.26 15.86 15.14
C SER A 191 16.52 16.18 13.84
N ASP A 192 16.08 15.16 13.11
CA ASP A 192 15.50 15.37 11.81
C ASP A 192 13.99 15.26 11.85
N THR A 193 13.37 16.33 11.40
CA THR A 193 11.94 16.50 11.13
C THR A 193 11.39 15.33 10.27
N ALA A 194 12.22 14.63 9.53
CA ALA A 194 11.88 13.48 8.70
C ALA A 194 11.41 12.23 9.50
N ILE A 195 11.86 12.08 10.76
CA ILE A 195 11.50 10.95 11.61
C ILE A 195 10.23 11.26 12.44
N LEU A 196 9.86 12.51 12.52
CA LEU A 196 8.73 12.99 13.32
C LEU A 196 7.45 13.18 12.51
N GLY A 197 7.50 13.03 11.18
CA GLY A 197 6.33 13.08 10.28
C GLY A 197 5.79 14.48 10.09
#